data_83ea7b35b4dd19fd28d81493c372a8d7
#
_entry.id   83ea7b35b4dd19fd28d81493c372a8d7
#
_cell.length_a   1.000
_cell.length_b   1.000
_cell.length_c   1.000
_cell.angle_alpha   90.00
_cell.angle_beta   90.00
_cell.angle_gamma   90.00
#
_symmetry.space_group_name_H-M   'P 1'
#
loop_
_entity.id
_entity.type
_entity.pdbx_description
1 polymer ?
#
loop_
_entity_poly.entity_id
_entity_poly.type
_entity_poly.pdbx_seq_one_letter_code
_entity_poly.pdbx_strand_id
1 'polypeptide(L)'
;GDIITGIVGGSISDNDTSSVSGIAIYSLSSSNGIWEYSINSGTSWNTINQVTASAALLLKSADYIRYIPDGLNAETASISYYAWDQTQGTQESTYDVSSTSSRGSTTAFSSTGDTATITVTSVNDAPILTSVSPTLTSITENATDNSGDIITGIVGGSITDNDTSSVSGIAIYSLS
;
A
#
# COMPACT_ATOMS: atom_id res chain seq x y z
N GLY A 1 11.42 6.37 5.16
CA GLY A 1 11.42 6.10 3.71
C GLY A 1 12.77 5.67 3.21
N ASP A 2 12.78 5.12 2.02
CA ASP A 2 13.96 4.59 1.36
C ASP A 2 14.51 5.60 0.35
N ILE A 3 15.83 5.71 0.28
CA ILE A 3 16.50 6.54 -0.73
C ILE A 3 16.45 5.82 -2.09
N ILE A 4 16.18 6.57 -3.16
CA ILE A 4 16.06 6.01 -4.52
C ILE A 4 17.29 5.18 -4.91
N THR A 5 18.51 5.65 -4.59
CA THR A 5 19.76 4.90 -4.82
C THR A 5 19.72 3.51 -4.17
N GLY A 6 19.14 3.39 -2.97
CA GLY A 6 19.00 2.11 -2.26
C GLY A 6 18.00 1.16 -2.94
N ILE A 7 16.92 1.71 -3.49
CA ILE A 7 15.88 0.94 -4.19
C ILE A 7 16.40 0.37 -5.50
N VAL A 8 17.05 1.20 -6.31
CA VAL A 8 17.59 0.77 -7.62
C VAL A 8 18.89 -0.02 -7.49
N GLY A 9 19.60 0.09 -6.33
CA GLY A 9 20.86 -0.58 -6.11
C GLY A 9 21.87 -0.26 -7.21
N GLY A 10 22.51 -1.29 -7.77
CA GLY A 10 23.41 -1.18 -8.92
C GLY A 10 22.77 -1.52 -10.27
N SER A 11 21.41 -1.52 -10.36
CA SER A 11 20.69 -1.94 -11.57
C SER A 11 20.72 -0.89 -12.69
N ILE A 12 21.02 0.38 -12.36
CA ILE A 12 21.15 1.45 -13.35
C ILE A 12 22.62 1.59 -13.74
N SER A 13 22.90 1.45 -15.02
CA SER A 13 24.21 1.72 -15.62
C SER A 13 24.06 2.69 -16.78
N ASP A 14 25.04 3.56 -16.94
CA ASP A 14 25.13 4.53 -18.02
C ASP A 14 26.56 4.57 -18.53
N ASN A 15 26.72 4.67 -19.85
CA ASN A 15 28.05 4.71 -20.48
C ASN A 15 28.62 6.12 -20.56
N ASP A 16 27.85 7.15 -20.25
CA ASP A 16 28.30 8.52 -20.36
C ASP A 16 29.18 8.93 -19.17
N THR A 17 30.21 9.71 -19.47
CA THR A 17 31.13 10.22 -18.46
C THR A 17 30.39 11.21 -17.54
N SER A 18 30.47 11.00 -16.22
CA SER A 18 29.80 11.80 -15.20
C SER A 18 28.24 11.66 -15.23
N SER A 19 27.74 10.51 -15.66
CA SER A 19 26.30 10.23 -15.62
C SER A 19 25.74 10.39 -14.21
N VAL A 20 24.53 10.92 -14.13
CA VAL A 20 23.75 11.05 -12.91
C VAL A 20 22.48 10.21 -13.06
N SER A 21 21.99 9.64 -11.98
CA SER A 21 20.84 8.74 -12.04
C SER A 21 19.64 9.26 -11.27
N GLY A 22 18.49 8.80 -11.68
CA GLY A 22 17.19 9.01 -11.08
C GLY A 22 16.22 7.99 -11.63
N ILE A 23 14.94 8.18 -11.33
CA ILE A 23 13.85 7.34 -11.83
C ILE A 23 12.68 8.20 -12.33
N ALA A 24 11.96 7.66 -13.30
CA ALA A 24 10.68 8.17 -13.78
C ALA A 24 9.58 7.18 -13.34
N ILE A 25 8.84 7.50 -12.28
CA ILE A 25 7.75 6.66 -11.75
C ILE A 25 6.53 6.84 -12.63
N TYR A 26 6.07 5.77 -13.30
CA TYR A 26 4.95 5.81 -14.22
C TYR A 26 3.73 5.02 -13.77
N SER A 27 3.83 4.24 -12.70
CA SER A 27 2.69 3.51 -12.15
C SER A 27 2.86 3.30 -10.65
N LEU A 28 1.76 3.38 -9.94
CA LEU A 28 1.62 3.03 -8.52
C LEU A 28 0.58 1.94 -8.39
N SER A 29 0.82 0.98 -7.51
CA SER A 29 -0.17 -0.01 -7.09
C SER A 29 -0.25 0.02 -5.56
N SER A 30 -1.42 0.35 -5.05
CA SER A 30 -1.80 0.27 -3.64
C SER A 30 -3.33 0.30 -3.54
N SER A 31 -3.88 -0.34 -2.50
CA SER A 31 -5.32 -0.36 -2.23
C SER A 31 -5.67 0.44 -0.98
N ASN A 32 -4.79 0.45 0.01
CA ASN A 32 -5.11 0.85 1.37
C ASN A 32 -4.13 1.88 1.97
N GLY A 33 -3.24 2.43 1.17
CA GLY A 33 -2.29 3.42 1.65
C GLY A 33 -1.86 4.39 0.55
N ILE A 34 -0.90 5.24 0.87
CA ILE A 34 -0.42 6.30 -0.03
C ILE A 34 1.09 6.27 -0.20
N TRP A 35 1.55 6.61 -1.40
CA TRP A 35 2.94 6.84 -1.71
C TRP A 35 3.31 8.30 -1.54
N GLU A 36 4.45 8.56 -0.93
CA GLU A 36 5.01 9.89 -0.75
C GLU A 36 6.48 9.92 -1.13
N TYR A 37 6.97 11.09 -1.55
CA TYR A 37 8.38 11.34 -1.82
C TYR A 37 8.89 12.57 -1.06
N SER A 38 10.22 12.64 -0.89
CA SER A 38 10.90 13.75 -0.29
C SER A 38 12.18 14.08 -1.07
N ILE A 39 12.40 15.37 -1.35
CA ILE A 39 13.60 15.89 -2.00
C ILE A 39 14.58 16.57 -1.02
N ASN A 40 14.28 16.50 0.29
CA ASN A 40 15.05 17.15 1.34
C ASN A 40 15.38 16.19 2.50
N SER A 41 15.75 14.97 2.14
CA SER A 41 16.18 13.91 3.06
C SER A 41 15.16 13.57 4.14
N GLY A 42 13.87 13.55 3.77
CA GLY A 42 12.78 13.19 4.67
C GLY A 42 12.31 14.30 5.62
N THR A 43 12.78 15.54 5.44
CA THR A 43 12.35 16.69 6.27
C THR A 43 10.89 17.04 5.98
N SER A 44 10.47 17.00 4.73
CA SER A 44 9.07 17.11 4.32
C SER A 44 8.73 16.07 3.25
N TRP A 45 7.45 15.74 3.14
CA TRP A 45 6.93 14.72 2.25
C TRP A 45 5.79 15.24 1.40
N ASN A 46 5.79 14.88 0.13
CA ASN A 46 4.76 15.21 -0.85
C ASN A 46 4.07 13.94 -1.30
N THR A 47 2.74 13.91 -1.30
CA THR A 47 1.97 12.78 -1.79
C THR A 47 2.13 12.61 -3.29
N ILE A 48 2.38 11.37 -3.75
CA ILE A 48 2.30 11.02 -5.16
C ILE A 48 0.84 10.70 -5.48
N ASN A 49 0.10 11.68 -6.03
CA ASN A 49 -1.34 11.51 -6.29
C ASN A 49 -1.60 10.55 -7.44
N GLN A 50 -1.19 10.91 -8.64
CA GLN A 50 -1.38 10.08 -9.83
C GLN A 50 -0.19 10.20 -10.75
N VAL A 51 0.30 9.05 -11.23
CA VAL A 51 1.31 8.95 -12.27
C VAL A 51 0.82 8.03 -13.37
N THR A 52 1.24 8.31 -14.59
CA THR A 52 0.97 7.48 -15.77
C THR A 52 2.21 7.48 -16.67
N ALA A 53 2.25 6.60 -17.66
CA ALA A 53 3.34 6.62 -18.63
C ALA A 53 3.42 7.93 -19.43
N SER A 54 2.31 8.67 -19.61
CA SER A 54 2.29 9.99 -20.24
C SER A 54 2.59 11.15 -19.27
N ALA A 55 2.67 10.87 -17.95
CA ALA A 55 2.97 11.83 -16.90
C ALA A 55 3.73 11.14 -15.76
N ALA A 56 4.92 10.63 -16.05
CA ALA A 56 5.76 9.95 -15.07
C ALA A 56 6.48 10.96 -14.19
N LEU A 57 6.45 10.76 -12.86
CA LEU A 57 7.12 11.63 -11.89
C LEU A 57 8.63 11.39 -11.89
N LEU A 58 9.41 12.47 -12.02
CA LEU A 58 10.87 12.42 -12.04
C LEU A 58 11.45 12.67 -10.65
N LEU A 59 12.19 11.69 -10.12
CA LEU A 59 12.91 11.78 -8.85
C LEU A 59 14.40 11.44 -9.07
N LYS A 60 15.28 12.18 -8.39
CA LYS A 60 16.73 11.93 -8.41
C LYS A 60 17.11 10.77 -7.51
N SER A 61 18.29 10.23 -7.73
CA SER A 61 18.83 9.13 -6.92
C SER A 61 18.99 9.46 -5.43
N ALA A 62 19.16 10.74 -5.08
CA ALA A 62 19.30 11.21 -3.70
C ALA A 62 17.93 11.50 -3.01
N ASP A 63 16.83 11.44 -3.76
CA ASP A 63 15.49 11.63 -3.21
C ASP A 63 15.02 10.38 -2.45
N TYR A 64 13.99 10.56 -1.64
CA TYR A 64 13.41 9.49 -0.83
C TYR A 64 11.99 9.20 -1.27
N ILE A 65 11.56 7.94 -1.10
CA ILE A 65 10.18 7.52 -1.27
C ILE A 65 9.76 6.71 -0.04
N ARG A 66 8.47 6.81 0.32
CA ARG A 66 7.89 5.97 1.36
C ARG A 66 6.45 5.61 1.04
N TYR A 67 6.01 4.53 1.64
CA TYR A 67 4.63 4.11 1.67
C TYR A 67 4.06 4.35 3.07
N ILE A 68 2.88 4.94 3.17
CA ILE A 68 2.13 5.14 4.41
C ILE A 68 0.90 4.23 4.35
N PRO A 69 0.85 3.15 5.13
CA PRO A 69 -0.31 2.27 5.22
C PRO A 69 -1.48 2.98 5.91
N ASP A 70 -2.71 2.47 5.71
CA ASP A 70 -3.92 2.98 6.35
C ASP A 70 -4.06 2.61 7.84
N GLY A 71 -3.21 1.74 8.35
CA GLY A 71 -3.20 1.27 9.73
C GLY A 71 -4.16 0.12 10.02
N LEU A 72 -4.86 -0.41 9.01
CA LEU A 72 -5.90 -1.43 9.16
C LEU A 72 -5.66 -2.66 8.30
N ASN A 73 -5.02 -2.51 7.13
CA ASN A 73 -4.97 -3.56 6.12
C ASN A 73 -3.54 -3.96 5.77
N ALA A 74 -3.32 -5.27 5.67
CA ALA A 74 -2.12 -5.82 5.05
C ALA A 74 -2.24 -5.75 3.53
N GLU A 75 -1.15 -5.43 2.84
CA GLU A 75 -1.12 -5.44 1.38
C GLU A 75 0.32 -5.52 0.83
N THR A 76 0.43 -5.72 -0.46
CA THR A 76 1.67 -5.51 -1.19
C THR A 76 1.47 -4.33 -2.13
N ALA A 77 2.17 -3.24 -1.88
CA ALA A 77 2.17 -2.06 -2.74
C ALA A 77 3.41 -2.02 -3.61
N SER A 78 3.34 -1.33 -4.75
CA SER A 78 4.48 -1.23 -5.67
C SER A 78 4.52 0.09 -6.43
N ILE A 79 5.73 0.41 -6.89
CA ILE A 79 5.99 1.46 -7.87
C ILE A 79 6.64 0.84 -9.09
N SER A 80 6.25 1.27 -10.30
CA SER A 80 6.94 0.90 -11.53
C SER A 80 7.61 2.14 -12.14
N TYR A 81 8.86 1.98 -12.59
CA TYR A 81 9.68 3.10 -13.02
C TYR A 81 10.61 2.74 -14.18
N TYR A 82 11.08 3.75 -14.89
CA TYR A 82 12.22 3.70 -15.78
C TYR A 82 13.41 4.40 -15.12
N ALA A 83 14.65 4.00 -15.46
CA ALA A 83 15.83 4.77 -15.10
C ALA A 83 15.82 6.11 -15.85
N TRP A 84 16.35 7.16 -15.23
CA TRP A 84 16.43 8.52 -15.75
C TRP A 84 17.85 9.08 -15.55
N ASP A 85 18.48 9.57 -16.60
CA ASP A 85 19.85 10.11 -16.60
C ASP A 85 19.91 11.63 -16.35
N GLN A 86 18.77 12.28 -16.15
CA GLN A 86 18.60 13.71 -15.88
C GLN A 86 18.99 14.65 -17.04
N THR A 87 19.24 14.14 -18.26
CA THR A 87 19.53 14.96 -19.43
C THR A 87 18.30 15.65 -20.01
N GLN A 88 17.09 15.14 -19.72
CA GLN A 88 15.80 15.74 -20.09
C GLN A 88 14.86 15.70 -18.88
N GLY A 89 14.00 16.71 -18.77
CA GLY A 89 13.08 16.87 -17.65
C GLY A 89 13.76 17.51 -16.44
N THR A 90 12.98 17.74 -15.38
CA THR A 90 13.45 18.32 -14.12
C THR A 90 12.89 17.56 -12.94
N GLN A 91 13.61 17.49 -11.83
CA GLN A 91 13.13 16.90 -10.57
C GLN A 91 11.75 17.43 -10.19
N GLU A 92 10.86 16.57 -9.66
CA GLU A 92 9.47 16.87 -9.30
C GLU A 92 8.55 17.24 -10.48
N SER A 93 9.05 17.28 -11.72
CA SER A 93 8.18 17.45 -12.89
C SER A 93 7.65 16.10 -13.38
N THR A 94 6.66 16.16 -14.27
CA THR A 94 6.20 14.99 -15.01
C THR A 94 6.79 14.95 -16.42
N TYR A 95 6.99 13.74 -16.95
CA TYR A 95 7.51 13.53 -18.30
C TYR A 95 6.74 12.41 -19.02
N ASP A 96 6.55 12.55 -20.33
CA ASP A 96 5.89 11.52 -21.15
C ASP A 96 6.90 10.44 -21.57
N VAL A 97 6.80 9.29 -20.93
CA VAL A 97 7.59 8.09 -21.24
C VAL A 97 6.74 6.98 -21.88
N SER A 98 5.54 7.30 -22.39
CA SER A 98 4.62 6.31 -22.95
C SER A 98 5.10 5.71 -24.27
N SER A 99 5.76 6.52 -25.11
CA SER A 99 6.27 6.06 -26.39
C SER A 99 7.59 5.29 -26.24
N THR A 100 7.77 4.24 -27.03
CA THR A 100 9.06 3.54 -27.15
C THR A 100 10.14 4.43 -27.75
N SER A 101 9.78 5.48 -28.50
CA SER A 101 10.72 6.47 -29.03
C SER A 101 11.21 7.48 -27.99
N SER A 102 10.56 7.61 -26.85
CA SER A 102 11.03 8.45 -25.73
C SER A 102 11.92 7.70 -24.74
N ARG A 103 12.25 6.43 -25.02
CA ARG A 103 13.02 5.55 -24.14
C ARG A 103 14.12 4.79 -24.89
N GLY A 104 15.24 4.55 -24.22
CA GLY A 104 16.40 3.84 -24.78
C GLY A 104 17.21 4.68 -25.78
N SER A 105 18.23 4.07 -26.36
CA SER A 105 19.16 4.71 -27.31
C SER A 105 19.84 5.96 -26.69
N THR A 106 19.61 7.15 -27.25
CA THR A 106 20.14 8.44 -26.82
C THR A 106 19.13 9.28 -26.05
N THR A 107 18.06 8.67 -25.57
CA THR A 107 17.04 9.36 -24.75
C THR A 107 17.42 9.35 -23.28
N ALA A 108 16.80 10.22 -22.49
CA ALA A 108 17.05 10.32 -21.06
C ALA A 108 16.51 9.13 -20.22
N PHE A 109 15.81 8.18 -20.82
CA PHE A 109 15.12 7.11 -20.09
C PHE A 109 15.50 5.73 -20.59
N SER A 110 15.61 4.77 -19.66
CA SER A 110 15.88 3.38 -20.01
C SER A 110 14.79 2.77 -20.90
N SER A 111 15.16 1.86 -21.79
CA SER A 111 14.20 1.11 -22.62
C SER A 111 13.35 0.13 -21.81
N THR A 112 13.92 -0.42 -20.73
CA THR A 112 13.29 -1.40 -19.84
C THR A 112 12.95 -0.73 -18.51
N GLY A 113 11.73 -0.98 -18.03
CA GLY A 113 11.29 -0.56 -16.69
C GLY A 113 11.53 -1.65 -15.66
N ASP A 114 11.40 -1.26 -14.40
CA ASP A 114 11.48 -2.16 -13.24
C ASP A 114 10.38 -1.83 -12.24
N THR A 115 10.19 -2.70 -11.23
CA THR A 115 9.17 -2.54 -10.20
C THR A 115 9.76 -2.82 -8.83
N ALA A 116 9.63 -1.85 -7.94
CA ALA A 116 9.94 -2.02 -6.52
C ALA A 116 8.66 -2.28 -5.73
N THR A 117 8.71 -3.19 -4.76
CA THR A 117 7.57 -3.59 -3.94
C THR A 117 7.83 -3.38 -2.46
N ILE A 118 6.77 -3.10 -1.71
CA ILE A 118 6.77 -3.10 -0.25
C ILE A 118 5.63 -3.99 0.23
N THR A 119 5.88 -4.78 1.28
CA THR A 119 4.87 -5.60 1.94
C THR A 119 4.49 -4.98 3.27
N VAL A 120 3.21 -4.66 3.44
CA VAL A 120 2.60 -4.30 4.72
C VAL A 120 2.07 -5.58 5.34
N THR A 121 2.62 -5.95 6.49
CA THR A 121 2.21 -7.15 7.22
C THR A 121 0.99 -6.86 8.10
N SER A 122 0.07 -7.84 8.21
CA SER A 122 -1.08 -7.74 9.10
C SER A 122 -0.63 -7.68 10.56
N VAL A 123 -1.32 -6.85 11.31
CA VAL A 123 -1.28 -6.81 12.78
C VAL A 123 -2.72 -6.99 13.25
N ASN A 124 -2.96 -7.88 14.22
CA ASN A 124 -4.30 -8.15 14.71
C ASN A 124 -4.97 -6.91 15.29
N ASP A 125 -6.14 -6.58 14.78
CA ASP A 125 -7.06 -5.59 15.33
C ASP A 125 -8.06 -6.26 16.29
N ALA A 126 -8.66 -5.51 17.19
CA ALA A 126 -9.70 -6.02 18.07
C ALA A 126 -11.07 -5.99 17.37
N PRO A 127 -11.90 -7.03 17.54
CA PRO A 127 -13.26 -7.00 16.98
C PRO A 127 -14.10 -5.89 17.58
N ILE A 128 -14.99 -5.32 16.79
CA ILE A 128 -15.94 -4.30 17.19
C ILE A 128 -17.31 -4.95 17.40
N LEU A 129 -17.85 -4.83 18.62
CA LEU A 129 -19.21 -5.29 18.96
C LEU A 129 -20.19 -4.12 18.96
N THR A 130 -21.18 -4.19 18.09
CA THR A 130 -22.35 -3.29 18.12
C THR A 130 -23.41 -3.89 19.02
N SER A 131 -23.78 -3.20 20.11
CA SER A 131 -24.81 -3.70 21.05
C SER A 131 -26.19 -3.73 20.41
N VAL A 132 -26.80 -4.92 20.35
CA VAL A 132 -28.12 -5.15 19.75
C VAL A 132 -29.12 -5.78 20.73
N SER A 133 -28.73 -6.06 21.98
CA SER A 133 -29.56 -6.67 23.05
C SER A 133 -30.34 -7.90 22.55
N PRO A 134 -29.65 -8.93 22.04
CA PRO A 134 -30.31 -10.11 21.51
C PRO A 134 -31.13 -10.84 22.60
N THR A 135 -32.19 -11.49 22.20
CA THR A 135 -33.00 -12.35 23.09
C THR A 135 -32.82 -13.80 22.68
N LEU A 136 -32.65 -14.67 23.66
CA LEU A 136 -32.58 -16.11 23.43
C LEU A 136 -33.96 -16.70 23.21
N THR A 137 -34.02 -17.88 22.62
CA THR A 137 -35.27 -18.62 22.42
C THR A 137 -35.97 -18.89 23.76
N SER A 138 -37.27 -18.50 23.85
CA SER A 138 -38.06 -18.75 25.03
C SER A 138 -38.26 -20.23 25.25
N ILE A 139 -38.11 -20.68 26.49
CA ILE A 139 -38.37 -22.05 26.93
C ILE A 139 -39.43 -22.08 28.05
N THR A 140 -40.08 -23.23 28.23
CA THR A 140 -40.95 -23.44 29.37
C THR A 140 -40.17 -23.92 30.58
N GLU A 141 -40.72 -23.80 31.79
CA GLU A 141 -40.09 -24.26 33.04
C GLU A 141 -39.76 -25.76 33.04
N ASN A 142 -40.49 -26.56 32.25
CA ASN A 142 -40.32 -28.00 32.16
C ASN A 142 -39.37 -28.43 31.02
N ALA A 143 -38.83 -27.53 30.27
CA ALA A 143 -37.89 -27.80 29.16
C ALA A 143 -36.48 -28.08 29.69
N THR A 144 -36.31 -29.20 30.42
CA THR A 144 -35.04 -29.60 31.04
C THR A 144 -33.99 -30.12 30.05
N ASP A 145 -34.44 -30.41 28.81
CA ASP A 145 -33.58 -30.83 27.68
C ASP A 145 -33.96 -30.01 26.43
N ASN A 146 -33.39 -28.82 26.28
CA ASN A 146 -33.60 -27.94 25.14
C ASN A 146 -32.37 -27.87 24.24
N SER A 147 -32.56 -27.54 22.97
CA SER A 147 -31.50 -27.53 21.95
C SER A 147 -30.56 -26.31 22.06
N GLY A 148 -30.92 -25.29 22.89
CA GLY A 148 -30.14 -24.05 22.99
C GLY A 148 -30.17 -23.20 21.73
N ASP A 149 -29.48 -22.07 21.78
CA ASP A 149 -29.27 -21.16 20.64
C ASP A 149 -27.83 -21.20 20.17
N ILE A 150 -27.64 -21.16 18.86
CA ILE A 150 -26.30 -21.11 18.27
C ILE A 150 -25.72 -19.69 18.42
N ILE A 151 -24.46 -19.57 18.81
CA ILE A 151 -23.79 -18.27 19.04
C ILE A 151 -23.87 -17.35 17.82
N THR A 152 -23.68 -17.88 16.61
CA THR A 152 -23.82 -17.09 15.37
C THR A 152 -25.21 -16.49 15.18
N GLY A 153 -26.26 -17.17 15.68
CA GLY A 153 -27.63 -16.65 15.68
C GLY A 153 -27.84 -15.55 16.72
N ILE A 154 -27.18 -15.65 17.87
CA ILE A 154 -27.26 -14.65 18.94
C ILE A 154 -26.56 -13.35 18.51
N VAL A 155 -25.32 -13.44 18.01
CA VAL A 155 -24.55 -12.24 17.64
C VAL A 155 -24.98 -11.68 16.28
N GLY A 156 -25.50 -12.50 15.38
CA GLY A 156 -25.88 -12.09 14.02
C GLY A 156 -24.72 -11.38 13.31
N GLY A 157 -24.98 -10.20 12.77
CA GLY A 157 -23.97 -9.32 12.17
C GLY A 157 -23.45 -8.23 13.09
N SER A 158 -23.58 -8.39 14.41
CA SER A 158 -23.20 -7.35 15.38
C SER A 158 -21.69 -7.28 15.68
N ILE A 159 -20.93 -8.29 15.30
CA ILE A 159 -19.47 -8.32 15.43
C ILE A 159 -18.84 -8.06 14.06
N THR A 160 -17.99 -7.06 13.99
CA THR A 160 -17.16 -6.76 12.82
C THR A 160 -15.68 -6.77 13.20
N ASP A 161 -14.83 -7.06 12.25
CA ASP A 161 -13.39 -7.13 12.42
C ASP A 161 -12.73 -6.70 11.10
N ASN A 162 -11.64 -5.93 11.19
CA ASN A 162 -10.91 -5.47 10.00
C ASN A 162 -9.92 -6.51 9.46
N ASP A 163 -9.60 -7.53 10.27
CA ASP A 163 -8.65 -8.55 9.85
C ASP A 163 -9.22 -9.47 8.78
N THR A 164 -8.43 -9.74 7.76
CA THR A 164 -8.77 -10.72 6.74
C THR A 164 -8.88 -12.12 7.36
N SER A 165 -9.97 -12.82 7.12
CA SER A 165 -10.25 -14.17 7.64
C SER A 165 -10.48 -14.23 9.17
N SER A 166 -10.85 -13.12 9.82
CA SER A 166 -11.27 -13.11 11.21
C SER A 166 -12.48 -14.04 11.44
N VAL A 167 -12.54 -14.64 12.63
CA VAL A 167 -13.65 -15.47 13.07
C VAL A 167 -14.25 -14.90 14.36
N SER A 168 -15.58 -14.89 14.42
CA SER A 168 -16.31 -14.29 15.55
C SER A 168 -16.61 -15.32 16.64
N GLY A 169 -16.53 -14.87 17.89
CA GLY A 169 -16.94 -15.60 19.06
C GLY A 169 -17.39 -14.63 20.16
N ILE A 170 -17.81 -15.19 21.29
CA ILE A 170 -18.16 -14.39 22.47
C ILE A 170 -17.41 -14.86 23.70
N ALA A 171 -17.12 -13.94 24.62
CA ALA A 171 -16.63 -14.23 25.96
C ALA A 171 -17.74 -13.92 26.97
N ILE A 172 -18.23 -14.94 27.68
CA ILE A 172 -19.22 -14.79 28.75
C ILE A 172 -18.44 -14.49 30.04
N TYR A 173 -18.65 -13.30 30.62
CA TYR A 173 -17.93 -12.86 31.82
C TYR A 173 -18.81 -12.80 33.08
N SER A 174 -20.11 -12.90 32.96
CA SER A 174 -21.06 -12.89 34.10
C SER A 174 -22.31 -13.67 33.77
N LEU A 175 -22.81 -14.40 34.78
CA LEU A 175 -24.15 -15.02 34.80
C LEU A 175 -24.91 -14.43 35.96
N SER A 176 -26.13 -14.02 35.72
CA SER A 176 -27.07 -13.47 36.74
C SER A 176 -28.02 -14.51 37.22
#